data_0684d5f3ac3a07615fdbec2e46fb0408
#
_entry.id   0684d5f3ac3a07615fdbec2e46fb0408
#
_cell.length_a   1.000
_cell.length_b   1.000
_cell.length_c   1.000
_cell.angle_alpha   90.00
_cell.angle_beta   90.00
_cell.angle_gamma   90.00
#
_symmetry.space_group_name_H-M   'P 1'
#
loop_
_entity.id
_entity.type
_entity.pdbx_description
1 polymer ?
#
loop_
_entity_poly.entity_id
_entity_poly.type
_entity_poly.pdbx_seq_one_letter_code
_entity_poly.pdbx_strand_id
1 'polypeptide(L)' 'MKIDSVITMEVKTREEELEEILAPDNELNASVYNAVIKIKNEKNPDLEDKWWEELDNAINKYMQYAIEYDRLKRRS' A
#
# COMPACT_ATOMS: atom_id res chain seq x y z
N MET A 1 22.99 27.81 2.80
CA MET A 1 23.71 26.53 2.67
C MET A 1 22.91 25.54 1.89
N LYS A 2 23.59 24.84 1.04
CA LYS A 2 22.94 23.83 0.20
C LYS A 2 22.39 22.66 1.00
N ILE A 3 23.07 22.33 2.10
CA ILE A 3 22.65 21.21 2.95
C ILE A 3 21.27 21.44 3.50
N ASP A 4 20.99 22.66 3.91
CA ASP A 4 19.68 22.98 4.46
C ASP A 4 18.57 22.79 3.44
N SER A 5 18.82 23.19 2.21
CA SER A 5 17.84 23.03 1.13
C SER A 5 17.57 21.57 0.84
N VAL A 6 18.62 20.76 0.80
CA VAL A 6 18.48 19.34 0.53
C VAL A 6 17.68 18.66 1.62
N ILE A 7 17.97 18.96 2.87
CA ILE A 7 17.25 18.38 4.00
C ILE A 7 15.77 18.74 3.93
N THR A 8 15.50 19.99 3.65
CA THR A 8 14.09 20.46 3.55
C THR A 8 13.32 19.71 2.48
N MET A 9 13.96 19.46 1.34
CA MET A 9 13.29 18.78 0.23
C MET A 9 13.02 17.32 0.50
N GLU A 10 13.77 16.70 1.38
CA GLU A 10 13.62 15.28 1.67
C GLU A 10 12.61 15.01 2.76
N VAL A 11 12.23 16.01 3.51
CA VAL A 11 11.27 15.82 4.60
C VAL A 11 9.85 15.76 4.04
N LYS A 12 9.23 14.62 4.22
CA LYS A 12 7.83 14.40 3.84
C LYS A 12 7.00 14.28 5.10
N THR A 13 5.77 14.77 5.03
CA THR A 13 4.82 14.54 6.11
C THR A 13 4.34 13.09 6.04
N ARG A 14 3.78 12.60 7.14
CA ARG A 14 3.20 11.26 7.15
C ARG A 14 2.05 11.17 6.13
N GLU A 15 1.30 12.22 5.99
CA GLU A 15 0.21 12.28 5.02
C GLU A 15 0.73 12.08 3.59
N GLU A 16 1.82 12.75 3.25
CA GLU A 16 2.43 12.59 1.93
C GLU A 16 2.97 11.18 1.70
N GLU A 17 3.56 10.59 2.72
CA GLU A 17 4.02 9.21 2.64
C GLU A 17 2.87 8.26 2.36
N LEU A 18 1.76 8.45 3.07
CA LEU A 18 0.59 7.60 2.89
C LEU A 18 -0.04 7.79 1.51
N GLU A 19 -0.03 9.00 0.98
CA GLU A 19 -0.50 9.23 -0.38
C GLU A 19 0.31 8.42 -1.39
N GLU A 20 1.61 8.36 -1.21
CA GLU A 20 2.47 7.55 -2.09
C GLU A 20 2.20 6.06 -1.94
N ILE A 21 2.05 5.59 -0.71
CA ILE A 21 1.77 4.18 -0.43
C ILE A 21 0.43 3.75 -1.04
N LEU A 22 -0.56 4.60 -0.94
CA LEU A 22 -1.91 4.31 -1.43
C LEU A 22 -2.11 4.62 -2.91
N ALA A 23 -1.10 5.16 -3.57
CA ALA A 23 -1.21 5.50 -4.99
C ALA A 23 -1.45 4.25 -5.85
N PRO A 24 -2.22 4.37 -6.94
CA PRO A 24 -2.55 3.22 -7.78
C PRO A 24 -1.33 2.51 -8.37
N ASP A 25 -0.23 3.22 -8.57
CA ASP A 25 0.98 2.66 -9.15
C ASP A 25 1.98 2.17 -8.11
N ASN A 26 1.62 2.18 -6.84
CA ASN A 26 2.49 1.72 -5.77
C ASN A 26 2.48 0.20 -5.65
N GLU A 27 3.54 -0.35 -5.07
CA GLU A 27 3.71 -1.78 -4.87
C GLU A 27 2.56 -2.43 -4.10
N LEU A 28 1.98 -1.72 -3.15
CA LEU A 28 0.89 -2.27 -2.35
C LEU A 28 -0.33 -2.57 -3.22
N ASN A 29 -0.69 -1.65 -4.09
CA ASN A 29 -1.77 -1.87 -5.04
C ASN A 29 -1.42 -3.00 -6.02
N ALA A 30 -0.18 -3.02 -6.49
CA ALA A 30 0.28 -4.08 -7.38
C ALA A 30 0.21 -5.44 -6.71
N SER A 31 0.52 -5.52 -5.41
CA SER A 31 0.44 -6.77 -4.67
C SER A 31 -0.99 -7.30 -4.60
N VAL A 32 -1.95 -6.42 -4.32
CA VAL A 32 -3.36 -6.80 -4.30
C VAL A 32 -3.80 -7.31 -5.67
N TYR A 33 -3.47 -6.58 -6.71
CA TYR A 33 -3.84 -6.93 -8.07
C TYR A 33 -3.23 -8.26 -8.51
N ASN A 34 -1.95 -8.45 -8.23
CA ASN A 34 -1.26 -9.70 -8.58
C ASN A 34 -1.85 -10.90 -7.85
N ALA A 35 -2.21 -10.74 -6.58
CA ALA A 35 -2.84 -11.82 -5.83
C ALA A 35 -4.19 -12.20 -6.45
N VAL A 36 -4.98 -11.22 -6.85
CA VAL A 36 -6.26 -11.48 -7.53
C VAL A 36 -6.06 -12.26 -8.81
N ILE A 37 -5.07 -11.87 -9.61
CA ILE A 37 -4.76 -12.57 -10.86
C ILE A 37 -4.35 -14.00 -10.59
N LYS A 38 -3.52 -14.23 -9.59
CA LYS A 38 -3.08 -15.58 -9.22
C LYS A 38 -4.25 -16.46 -8.83
N ILE A 39 -5.18 -15.91 -8.05
CA ILE A 39 -6.38 -16.65 -7.65
C ILE A 39 -7.21 -17.04 -8.85
N LYS A 40 -7.42 -16.11 -9.77
CA LYS A 40 -8.22 -16.37 -10.97
C LYS A 40 -7.62 -17.46 -11.85
N ASN A 41 -6.31 -17.53 -11.92
CA ASN A 41 -5.62 -18.44 -12.83
C ASN A 41 -5.19 -19.75 -12.17
N GLU A 42 -5.28 -19.86 -10.85
CA GLU A 42 -4.83 -21.04 -10.13
C GLU A 42 -5.87 -22.16 -10.21
N LYS A 43 -5.40 -23.35 -10.55
CA LYS A 43 -6.26 -24.52 -10.65
C LYS A 43 -6.08 -25.49 -9.50
N ASN A 44 -5.00 -25.33 -8.73
CA ASN A 44 -4.72 -26.19 -7.60
C ASN A 44 -5.32 -25.59 -6.33
N PRO A 45 -6.29 -26.28 -5.67
CA PRO A 45 -6.94 -25.73 -4.48
C PRO A 45 -5.99 -25.37 -3.35
N ASP A 46 -4.91 -26.13 -3.17
CA ASP A 46 -3.95 -25.87 -2.10
C ASP A 46 -3.20 -24.55 -2.32
N LEU A 47 -2.82 -24.31 -3.57
CA LEU A 47 -2.16 -23.06 -3.93
C LEU A 47 -3.13 -21.88 -3.94
N GLU A 48 -4.38 -22.14 -4.30
CA GLU A 48 -5.40 -21.10 -4.27
C GLU A 48 -5.57 -20.54 -2.87
N ASP A 49 -5.60 -21.41 -1.85
CA ASP A 49 -5.71 -20.98 -0.47
C ASP A 49 -4.54 -20.07 -0.07
N LYS A 50 -3.35 -20.40 -0.54
CA LYS A 50 -2.16 -19.59 -0.28
C LYS A 50 -2.30 -18.20 -0.89
N TRP A 51 -2.83 -18.12 -2.11
CA TRP A 51 -3.02 -16.84 -2.77
C TRP A 51 -4.11 -16.01 -2.10
N TRP A 52 -5.14 -16.66 -1.57
CA TRP A 52 -6.16 -15.96 -0.78
C TRP A 52 -5.55 -15.36 0.48
N GLU A 53 -4.66 -16.07 1.13
CA GLU A 53 -3.97 -15.56 2.30
C GLU A 53 -3.12 -14.34 1.95
N GLU A 54 -2.39 -14.39 0.84
CA GLU A 54 -1.61 -13.26 0.37
C GLU A 54 -2.48 -12.04 0.07
N LEU A 55 -3.61 -12.27 -0.57
CA LEU A 55 -4.56 -11.21 -0.88
C LEU A 55 -5.08 -10.57 0.40
N ASP A 56 -5.45 -11.40 1.37
CA ASP A 56 -5.96 -10.93 2.64
C ASP A 56 -4.94 -10.05 3.35
N ASN A 57 -3.70 -10.48 3.38
CA ASN A 57 -2.62 -9.71 3.99
C ASN A 57 -2.40 -8.37 3.30
N ALA A 58 -2.43 -8.36 1.97
CA ALA A 58 -2.25 -7.14 1.21
C ALA A 58 -3.40 -6.16 1.44
N ILE A 59 -4.63 -6.66 1.44
CA ILE A 59 -5.81 -5.84 1.70
C ILE A 59 -5.76 -5.26 3.11
N ASN A 60 -5.39 -6.06 4.10
CA ASN A 60 -5.29 -5.59 5.48
C ASN A 60 -4.29 -4.44 5.60
N LYS A 61 -3.15 -4.55 4.96
CA LYS A 61 -2.17 -3.48 4.95
C LYS A 61 -2.73 -2.22 4.30
N TYR A 62 -3.37 -2.38 3.17
CA TYR A 62 -3.98 -1.26 2.47
C TYR A 62 -5.00 -0.54 3.34
N MET A 63 -5.86 -1.32 4.00
CA MET A 63 -6.88 -0.76 4.87
C MET A 63 -6.27 0.00 6.05
N GLN A 64 -5.23 -0.53 6.65
CA GLN A 64 -4.58 0.14 7.77
C GLN A 64 -4.01 1.49 7.35
N TYR A 65 -3.35 1.55 6.22
CA TYR A 65 -2.82 2.80 5.70
C TYR A 65 -3.93 3.78 5.31
N ALA A 66 -4.98 3.28 4.72
CA ALA A 66 -6.12 4.11 4.33
C ALA A 66 -6.81 4.72 5.55
N ILE A 67 -6.97 3.95 6.61
CA ILE A 67 -7.56 4.43 7.85
C ILE A 67 -6.68 5.51 8.47
N GLU A 68 -5.39 5.27 8.52
CA GLU A 68 -4.45 6.25 9.06
C GLU A 68 -4.50 7.54 8.27
N TYR A 69 -4.50 7.45 6.96
CA TYR A 69 -4.56 8.60 6.09
C TYR A 69 -5.84 9.41 6.32
N ASP A 70 -6.96 8.73 6.40
CA ASP A 70 -8.25 9.37 6.65
C ASP A 70 -8.24 10.13 7.98
N ARG A 71 -7.69 9.50 9.02
CA ARG A 71 -7.59 10.14 10.34
C ARG A 71 -6.75 11.40 10.30
N LEU A 72 -5.63 11.36 9.60
CA LEU A 72 -4.76 12.52 9.48
C LEU A 72 -5.46 13.66 8.74
N LYS A 73 -6.18 13.34 7.71
CA LYS A 73 -6.94 14.33 6.95
C LYS A 73 -8.03 14.98 7.77
N ARG A 74 -8.70 14.22 8.61
CA ARG A 74 -9.76 14.75 9.48
C ARG A 74 -9.23 15.69 10.54
N ARG A 75 -7.97 15.51 10.93
CA ARG A 75 -7.34 16.39 11.91
C ARG A 75 -6.91 17.71 11.31
N SER A 76 -6.69 17.73 10.04
CA SER A 76 -6.32 18.98 9.34
C SER A 76 -7.51 19.92 9.16
#